data_b6f0710ea78036f510de1c4e0b1b441c
#
_entry.id   b6f0710ea78036f510de1c4e0b1b441c
#
_cell.length_a   1.000
_cell.length_b   1.000
_cell.length_c   1.000
_cell.angle_alpha   90.00
_cell.angle_beta   90.00
_cell.angle_gamma   90.00
#
_symmetry.space_group_name_H-M   'P 1'
#
loop_
_entity.id
_entity.type
_entity.pdbx_description
1 polymer ?
#
loop_
_entity_poly.entity_id
_entity_poly.type
_entity_poly.pdbx_seq_one_letter_code
_entity_poly.pdbx_strand_id
1 'polypeptide(L)'
;MQTKFKYLLNVVAKDSVSGFEGVLIARNAHLFGCAQYGLAPKELGSDGSPRKTEYFDESRIEILDATNAADCENDYDRIFAIPLGSEVKDKVSGFQGKALVIMENLHNCNQYYCEPAVDKCGKPQDGQWFDEGRLAFVSKGITPEEVAAPKRGAVFSRDLPRK
;
A
#
# COMPACT_ATOMS: atom_id res chain seq x y z
N MET A 1 -8.39 -4.88 10.96
CA MET A 1 -8.58 -5.34 9.57
C MET A 1 -7.46 -6.32 9.26
N GLN A 2 -7.77 -7.45 8.72
CA GLN A 2 -6.78 -8.43 8.26
C GLN A 2 -6.44 -8.10 6.79
N THR A 3 -5.17 -7.86 6.52
CA THR A 3 -4.69 -7.60 5.16
C THR A 3 -3.94 -8.84 4.68
N LYS A 4 -4.29 -9.32 3.51
CA LYS A 4 -3.67 -10.48 2.90
C LYS A 4 -2.68 -10.04 1.83
N PHE A 5 -1.41 -10.31 2.06
CA PHE A 5 -0.34 -10.11 1.09
C PHE A 5 0.06 -11.45 0.46
N LYS A 6 0.34 -11.44 -0.82
CA LYS A 6 0.73 -12.66 -1.56
C LYS A 6 2.19 -13.04 -1.35
N TYR A 7 3.06 -12.07 -1.14
CA TYR A 7 4.50 -12.30 -1.06
C TYR A 7 5.09 -11.82 0.26
N LEU A 8 6.10 -12.54 0.74
CA LEU A 8 6.91 -12.15 1.89
C LEU A 8 7.91 -11.07 1.50
N LEU A 9 8.37 -10.30 2.48
CA LEU A 9 9.49 -9.39 2.31
C LEU A 9 10.84 -10.13 2.32
N ASN A 10 11.91 -9.44 1.95
CA ASN A 10 13.27 -9.96 1.85
C ASN A 10 13.46 -11.06 0.79
N VAL A 11 12.64 -11.08 -0.22
CA VAL A 11 12.77 -11.96 -1.38
C VAL A 11 13.23 -11.17 -2.60
N VAL A 12 13.95 -11.83 -3.51
CA VAL A 12 14.35 -11.24 -4.80
C VAL A 12 13.19 -11.40 -5.76
N ALA A 13 12.81 -10.32 -6.40
CA ALA A 13 11.69 -10.31 -7.33
C ALA A 13 11.97 -9.40 -8.52
N LYS A 14 11.16 -9.53 -9.56
CA LYS A 14 11.14 -8.61 -10.69
C LYS A 14 9.72 -8.16 -11.01
N ASP A 15 9.62 -7.01 -11.63
CA ASP A 15 8.42 -6.56 -12.32
C ASP A 15 8.31 -7.25 -13.68
N SER A 16 7.24 -7.97 -13.92
CA SER A 16 7.03 -8.76 -15.16
C SER A 16 6.88 -7.90 -16.42
N VAL A 17 6.59 -6.62 -16.28
CA VAL A 17 6.37 -5.70 -17.41
C VAL A 17 7.64 -4.96 -17.80
N SER A 18 8.33 -4.36 -16.85
CA SER A 18 9.54 -3.58 -17.11
C SER A 18 10.83 -4.41 -17.02
N GLY A 19 10.78 -5.57 -16.36
CA GLY A 19 11.97 -6.35 -16.01
C GLY A 19 12.79 -5.75 -14.87
N PHE A 20 12.29 -4.71 -14.16
CA PHE A 20 12.97 -4.12 -13.02
C PHE A 20 13.14 -5.16 -11.90
N GLU A 21 14.38 -5.35 -11.44
CA GLU A 21 14.72 -6.36 -10.42
C GLU A 21 15.18 -5.71 -9.11
N GLY A 22 14.84 -6.35 -8.00
CA GLY A 22 15.25 -5.90 -6.68
C GLY A 22 14.82 -6.85 -5.56
N VAL A 23 15.06 -6.41 -4.34
CA VAL A 23 14.57 -7.07 -3.12
C VAL A 23 13.26 -6.42 -2.71
N LEU A 24 12.25 -7.21 -2.35
CA LEU A 24 11.02 -6.71 -1.74
C LEU A 24 11.32 -6.21 -0.34
N ILE A 25 11.32 -4.89 -0.14
CA ILE A 25 11.62 -4.25 1.14
C ILE A 25 10.43 -3.58 1.80
N ALA A 26 9.34 -3.40 1.06
CA ALA A 26 8.10 -2.83 1.55
C ALA A 26 6.89 -3.44 0.85
N ARG A 27 5.74 -3.39 1.51
CA ARG A 27 4.45 -3.76 0.92
C ARG A 27 3.35 -2.85 1.44
N ASN A 28 2.48 -2.43 0.55
CA ASN A 28 1.41 -1.48 0.82
C ASN A 28 0.05 -2.14 0.65
N ALA A 29 -0.82 -1.95 1.64
CA ALA A 29 -2.24 -2.25 1.50
C ALA A 29 -3.01 -0.94 1.42
N HIS A 30 -3.91 -0.85 0.47
CA HIS A 30 -4.75 0.32 0.23
C HIS A 30 -6.19 0.05 0.68
N LEU A 31 -6.89 1.07 1.15
CA LEU A 31 -8.32 0.96 1.46
C LEU A 31 -9.11 0.55 0.20
N PHE A 32 -8.69 1.07 -0.95
CA PHE A 32 -9.21 0.75 -2.27
C PHE A 32 -8.04 0.64 -3.25
N GLY A 33 -8.06 -0.40 -4.06
CA GLY A 33 -6.97 -0.68 -5.02
C GLY A 33 -6.27 -2.00 -4.73
N CYS A 34 -5.18 -2.23 -5.45
CA CYS A 34 -4.37 -3.43 -5.32
C CYS A 34 -3.27 -3.24 -4.27
N ALA A 35 -2.82 -4.32 -3.66
CA ALA A 35 -1.59 -4.31 -2.88
C ALA A 35 -0.41 -3.99 -3.80
N GLN A 36 0.57 -3.25 -3.28
CA GLN A 36 1.79 -2.88 -3.99
C GLN A 36 3.02 -3.31 -3.19
N TYR A 37 4.11 -3.54 -3.90
CA TYR A 37 5.38 -3.94 -3.33
C TYR A 37 6.51 -3.03 -3.79
N GLY A 38 7.34 -2.61 -2.84
CA GLY A 38 8.52 -1.81 -3.10
C GLY A 38 9.74 -2.71 -3.37
N LEU A 39 10.30 -2.61 -4.57
CA LEU A 39 11.53 -3.29 -4.99
C LEU A 39 12.71 -2.33 -4.87
N ALA A 40 13.67 -2.68 -4.03
CA ALA A 40 14.94 -1.98 -3.94
C ALA A 40 16.00 -2.69 -4.80
N PRO A 41 16.59 -2.03 -5.80
CA PRO A 41 17.67 -2.62 -6.59
C PRO A 41 18.87 -2.97 -5.71
N LYS A 42 19.51 -4.11 -5.96
CA LYS A 42 20.73 -4.52 -5.26
C LYS A 42 21.96 -3.73 -5.70
N GLU A 43 21.93 -3.23 -6.93
CA GLU A 43 23.04 -2.50 -7.53
C GLU A 43 23.00 -1.03 -7.15
N LEU A 44 24.17 -0.47 -6.92
CA LEU A 44 24.33 0.97 -6.76
C LEU A 44 24.24 1.68 -8.12
N GLY A 45 23.94 2.96 -8.08
CA GLY A 45 24.08 3.84 -9.23
C GLY A 45 25.53 3.96 -9.70
N SER A 46 25.73 4.48 -10.90
CA SER A 46 27.07 4.71 -11.46
C SER A 46 27.93 5.67 -10.64
N ASP A 47 27.30 6.48 -9.79
CA ASP A 47 27.90 7.41 -8.83
C ASP A 47 28.12 6.80 -7.45
N GLY A 48 27.82 5.50 -7.26
CA GLY A 48 27.92 4.79 -5.98
C GLY A 48 26.75 5.06 -5.03
N SER A 49 25.75 5.84 -5.42
CA SER A 49 24.57 6.10 -4.60
C SER A 49 23.57 4.92 -4.65
N PRO A 50 22.77 4.72 -3.58
CA PRO A 50 21.67 3.79 -3.61
C PRO A 50 20.65 4.20 -4.69
N ARG A 51 20.19 3.24 -5.49
CA ARG A 51 19.09 3.46 -6.43
C ARG A 51 17.76 3.54 -5.69
N LYS A 52 16.81 4.26 -6.26
CA LYS A 52 15.47 4.41 -5.69
C LYS A 52 14.70 3.09 -5.69
N THR A 53 13.94 2.88 -4.62
CA THR A 53 12.91 1.84 -4.57
C THR A 53 11.75 2.24 -5.46
N GLU A 54 11.31 1.32 -6.31
CA GLU A 54 10.14 1.49 -7.15
C GLU A 54 9.00 0.58 -6.68
N TYR A 55 7.75 1.06 -6.83
CA TYR A 55 6.57 0.34 -6.37
C TYR A 55 5.77 -0.22 -7.54
N PHE A 56 5.40 -1.48 -7.43
CA PHE A 56 4.65 -2.22 -8.45
C PHE A 56 3.46 -2.93 -7.84
N ASP A 57 2.38 -3.05 -8.61
CA ASP A 57 1.20 -3.80 -8.20
C ASP A 57 1.53 -5.28 -7.99
N GLU A 58 0.90 -5.90 -7.01
CA GLU A 58 1.11 -7.31 -6.65
C GLU A 58 1.02 -8.27 -7.85
N SER A 59 0.11 -7.99 -8.79
CA SER A 59 -0.08 -8.80 -10.00
C SER A 59 1.09 -8.78 -10.97
N ARG A 60 1.99 -7.79 -10.85
CA ARG A 60 3.18 -7.63 -11.70
C ARG A 60 4.43 -8.26 -11.12
N ILE A 61 4.38 -8.70 -9.86
CA ILE A 61 5.54 -9.25 -9.16
C ILE A 61 5.75 -10.73 -9.51
N GLU A 62 6.95 -11.07 -9.93
CA GLU A 62 7.46 -12.43 -10.08
C GLU A 62 8.61 -12.67 -9.11
N ILE A 63 8.52 -13.72 -8.28
CA ILE A 63 9.57 -14.08 -7.34
C ILE A 63 10.68 -14.82 -8.10
N LEU A 64 11.91 -14.37 -7.92
CA LEU A 64 13.12 -14.99 -8.50
C LEU A 64 13.85 -15.88 -7.48
N ASP A 65 13.93 -15.42 -6.22
CA ASP A 65 14.60 -16.14 -5.14
C ASP A 65 13.93 -15.80 -3.79
N ALA A 66 13.49 -16.81 -3.09
CA ALA A 66 12.86 -16.71 -1.78
C ALA A 66 13.73 -17.26 -0.63
N THR A 67 15.01 -17.55 -0.87
CA THR A 67 15.92 -18.18 0.11
C THR A 67 16.05 -17.36 1.39
N ASN A 68 16.00 -16.03 1.29
CA ASN A 68 16.11 -15.10 2.40
C ASN A 68 14.76 -14.50 2.83
N ALA A 69 13.65 -15.16 2.45
CA ALA A 69 12.33 -14.69 2.89
C ALA A 69 12.36 -14.44 4.40
N ALA A 70 11.81 -13.31 4.82
CA ALA A 70 11.72 -12.98 6.24
C ALA A 70 11.03 -14.14 6.97
N ASP A 71 11.64 -14.63 8.07
CA ASP A 71 11.14 -15.73 8.90
C ASP A 71 9.85 -15.34 9.64
N CYS A 72 8.83 -15.02 8.89
CA CYS A 72 7.51 -14.71 9.40
C CYS A 72 6.64 -15.93 9.14
N GLU A 73 6.59 -16.86 10.08
CA GLU A 73 5.60 -17.92 10.08
C GLU A 73 4.21 -17.31 9.86
N ASN A 74 3.57 -17.59 8.73
CA ASN A 74 2.23 -17.15 8.37
C ASN A 74 2.02 -15.64 8.15
N ASP A 75 2.96 -14.92 7.61
CA ASP A 75 2.89 -13.48 7.40
C ASP A 75 2.01 -13.04 6.20
N TYR A 76 1.34 -13.97 5.55
CA TYR A 76 0.39 -13.64 4.47
C TYR A 76 -0.88 -12.96 4.96
N ASP A 77 -1.21 -13.14 6.25
CA ASP A 77 -2.38 -12.53 6.90
C ASP A 77 -1.93 -11.60 8.03
N ARG A 78 -1.70 -10.32 7.71
CA ARG A 78 -1.24 -9.33 8.69
C ARG A 78 -2.42 -8.62 9.35
N ILE A 79 -2.38 -8.51 10.69
CA ILE A 79 -3.32 -7.70 11.47
C ILE A 79 -2.62 -6.41 11.88
N PHE A 80 -3.15 -5.29 11.45
CA PHE A 80 -2.65 -3.97 11.80
C PHE A 80 -3.48 -3.33 12.92
N ALA A 81 -2.83 -2.53 13.77
CA ALA A 81 -3.44 -1.93 14.94
C ALA A 81 -4.59 -0.96 14.57
N ILE A 82 -4.43 -0.24 13.46
CA ILE A 82 -5.43 0.71 12.97
C ILE A 82 -6.03 0.18 11.66
N PRO A 83 -7.33 -0.13 11.62
CA PRO A 83 -7.99 -0.51 10.37
C PRO A 83 -7.94 0.62 9.33
N LEU A 84 -7.73 0.28 8.06
CA LEU A 84 -7.84 1.26 6.99
C LEU A 84 -9.26 1.84 6.92
N GLY A 85 -9.34 3.12 6.54
CA GLY A 85 -10.58 3.89 6.55
C GLY A 85 -10.89 4.57 7.87
N SER A 86 -10.20 4.21 8.96
CA SER A 86 -10.40 4.82 10.29
C SER A 86 -10.00 6.29 10.31
N GLU A 87 -10.70 7.08 11.12
CA GLU A 87 -10.25 8.41 11.51
C GLU A 87 -9.10 8.29 12.52
N VAL A 88 -8.04 9.00 12.26
CA VAL A 88 -6.83 8.98 13.08
C VAL A 88 -6.36 10.41 13.42
N LYS A 89 -5.58 10.50 14.50
CA LYS A 89 -4.94 11.76 14.91
C LYS A 89 -3.46 11.51 15.17
N ASP A 90 -2.60 12.33 14.60
CA ASP A 90 -1.18 12.35 14.97
C ASP A 90 -1.01 13.02 16.35
N LYS A 91 -0.40 12.29 17.28
CA LYS A 91 -0.18 12.75 18.66
C LYS A 91 0.80 13.91 18.76
N VAL A 92 1.68 14.10 17.75
CA VAL A 92 2.73 15.10 17.76
C VAL A 92 2.26 16.42 17.15
N SER A 93 1.73 16.37 15.93
CA SER A 93 1.31 17.59 15.21
C SER A 93 -0.15 17.97 15.44
N GLY A 94 -0.97 17.02 15.94
CA GLY A 94 -2.41 17.19 16.02
C GLY A 94 -3.15 17.03 14.69
N PHE A 95 -2.46 16.66 13.60
CA PHE A 95 -3.08 16.35 12.31
C PHE A 95 -4.19 15.32 12.48
N GLN A 96 -5.30 15.49 11.76
CA GLN A 96 -6.41 14.54 11.73
C GLN A 96 -6.74 14.19 10.28
N GLY A 97 -7.05 12.91 10.04
CA GLY A 97 -7.40 12.42 8.72
C GLY A 97 -7.83 10.95 8.73
N LYS A 98 -8.10 10.41 7.54
CA LYS A 98 -8.42 9.01 7.34
C LYS A 98 -7.18 8.21 6.93
N ALA A 99 -6.95 7.09 7.58
CA ALA A 99 -5.89 6.15 7.22
C ALA A 99 -6.29 5.39 5.93
N LEU A 100 -5.68 5.72 4.80
CA LEU A 100 -6.04 5.16 3.50
C LEU A 100 -5.08 4.08 3.00
N VAL A 101 -3.81 4.15 3.40
CA VAL A 101 -2.79 3.18 3.03
C VAL A 101 -2.02 2.79 4.27
N ILE A 102 -1.65 1.53 4.38
CA ILE A 102 -0.64 1.08 5.32
C ILE A 102 0.56 0.56 4.55
N MET A 103 1.74 0.94 4.97
CA MET A 103 3.02 0.46 4.46
C MET A 103 3.75 -0.30 5.56
N GLU A 104 4.04 -1.55 5.29
CA GLU A 104 4.93 -2.37 6.09
C GLU A 104 6.32 -2.38 5.46
N ASN A 105 7.33 -2.09 6.26
CA ASN A 105 8.73 -2.02 5.84
C ASN A 105 9.53 -3.16 6.46
N LEU A 106 10.48 -3.72 5.71
CA LEU A 106 11.37 -4.80 6.18
C LEU A 106 12.22 -4.38 7.38
N HIS A 107 12.67 -3.13 7.41
CA HIS A 107 13.63 -2.63 8.40
C HIS A 107 13.17 -1.41 9.19
N ASN A 108 11.95 -0.92 8.94
CA ASN A 108 11.41 0.28 9.57
C ASN A 108 10.07 0.01 10.25
N CYS A 109 9.59 1.00 11.00
CA CYS A 109 8.23 0.99 11.53
C CYS A 109 7.20 0.97 10.39
N ASN A 110 6.05 0.37 10.66
CA ASN A 110 4.89 0.52 9.80
C ASN A 110 4.49 1.98 9.71
N GLN A 111 4.02 2.39 8.53
CA GLN A 111 3.58 3.75 8.28
C GLN A 111 2.17 3.75 7.69
N TYR A 112 1.43 4.81 7.97
CA TYR A 112 0.11 5.05 7.40
C TYR A 112 0.12 6.35 6.59
N TYR A 113 -0.42 6.28 5.39
CA TYR A 113 -0.81 7.47 4.65
C TYR A 113 -2.19 7.91 5.10
N CYS A 114 -2.28 9.13 5.59
CA CYS A 114 -3.49 9.70 6.14
C CYS A 114 -3.89 10.93 5.34
N GLU A 115 -5.15 10.96 4.88
CA GLU A 115 -5.69 12.06 4.10
C GLU A 115 -6.65 12.88 4.98
N PRO A 116 -6.47 14.22 5.07
CA PRO A 116 -7.37 15.08 5.84
C PRO A 116 -8.69 15.28 5.09
N ALA A 117 -9.69 15.80 5.80
CA ALA A 117 -10.91 16.24 5.16
C ALA A 117 -10.63 17.40 4.18
N VAL A 118 -11.54 17.60 3.23
CA VAL A 118 -11.51 18.79 2.36
C VAL A 118 -11.50 20.08 3.19
N ASP A 119 -10.91 21.13 2.64
CA ASP A 119 -10.93 22.45 3.28
C ASP A 119 -12.34 23.06 3.30
N LYS A 120 -12.46 24.26 3.88
CA LYS A 120 -13.73 24.99 4.00
C LYS A 120 -14.38 25.33 2.64
N CYS A 121 -13.59 25.29 1.57
CA CYS A 121 -14.04 25.53 0.20
C CYS A 121 -14.35 24.22 -0.56
N GLY A 122 -14.25 23.06 0.10
CA GLY A 122 -14.45 21.74 -0.51
C GLY A 122 -13.26 21.26 -1.33
N LYS A 123 -12.08 21.88 -1.21
CA LYS A 123 -10.88 21.50 -1.95
C LYS A 123 -10.16 20.36 -1.21
N PRO A 124 -9.77 19.27 -1.93
CA PRO A 124 -8.94 18.22 -1.37
C PRO A 124 -7.60 18.78 -0.85
N GLN A 125 -7.13 18.22 0.25
CA GLN A 125 -5.84 18.54 0.87
C GLN A 125 -4.90 17.35 0.72
N ASP A 126 -3.60 17.62 0.63
CA ASP A 126 -2.58 16.57 0.51
C ASP A 126 -2.48 15.77 1.81
N GLY A 127 -2.48 14.46 1.67
CA GLY A 127 -2.25 13.54 2.79
C GLY A 127 -0.77 13.49 3.19
N GLN A 128 -0.52 12.88 4.34
CA GLN A 128 0.80 12.76 4.94
C GLN A 128 1.05 11.34 5.43
N TRP A 129 2.33 10.94 5.42
CA TRP A 129 2.78 9.68 6.02
C TRP A 129 3.13 9.87 7.49
N PHE A 130 2.69 8.94 8.33
CA PHE A 130 2.98 8.90 9.75
C PHE A 130 3.37 7.51 10.19
N ASP A 131 4.35 7.41 11.08
CA ASP A 131 4.68 6.14 11.72
C ASP A 131 3.50 5.67 12.58
N GLU A 132 3.24 4.37 12.58
CA GLU A 132 2.12 3.74 13.30
C GLU A 132 2.06 4.18 14.77
N GLY A 133 3.21 4.23 15.44
CA GLY A 133 3.31 4.63 16.84
C GLY A 133 2.89 6.08 17.14
N ARG A 134 2.91 6.97 16.14
CA ARG A 134 2.46 8.36 16.30
C ARG A 134 0.96 8.51 16.24
N LEU A 135 0.26 7.57 15.64
CA LEU A 135 -1.17 7.68 15.40
C LEU A 135 -1.98 7.19 16.59
N ALA A 136 -3.07 7.90 16.86
CA ALA A 136 -4.14 7.48 17.74
C ALA A 136 -5.39 7.22 16.90
N PHE A 137 -6.04 6.08 17.13
CA PHE A 137 -7.36 5.79 16.58
C PHE A 137 -8.40 6.74 17.21
N VAL A 138 -9.20 7.39 16.40
CA VAL A 138 -10.26 8.32 16.83
C VAL A 138 -11.62 7.64 16.72
N SER A 139 -11.96 7.15 15.53
CA SER A 139 -13.23 6.50 15.29
C SER A 139 -13.15 5.57 14.07
N LYS A 140 -14.14 4.65 13.98
CA LYS A 140 -14.35 3.85 12.79
C LYS A 140 -14.84 4.79 11.67
N GLY A 141 -14.07 4.90 10.61
CA GLY A 141 -14.44 5.69 9.44
C GLY A 141 -15.12 4.86 8.34
N ILE A 142 -14.70 5.06 7.10
CA ILE A 142 -15.23 4.39 5.90
C ILE A 142 -14.69 2.97 5.81
N THR A 143 -15.54 2.01 5.44
CA THR A 143 -15.11 0.63 5.19
C THR A 143 -14.75 0.41 3.71
N PRO A 144 -13.92 -0.61 3.39
CA PRO A 144 -13.61 -0.95 2.01
C PRO A 144 -14.87 -1.23 1.17
N GLU A 145 -15.91 -1.82 1.77
CA GLU A 145 -17.17 -2.15 1.11
C GLU A 145 -17.95 -0.90 0.71
N GLU A 146 -17.89 0.17 1.50
CA GLU A 146 -18.57 1.44 1.22
C GLU A 146 -17.92 2.21 0.06
N VAL A 147 -16.63 2.01 -0.19
CA VAL A 147 -15.89 2.65 -1.30
C VAL A 147 -15.64 1.71 -2.48
N ALA A 148 -15.94 0.42 -2.32
CA ALA A 148 -15.77 -0.55 -3.40
C ALA A 148 -16.65 -0.15 -4.59
N ALA A 149 -16.03 0.06 -5.75
CA ALA A 149 -16.80 0.20 -6.98
C ALA A 149 -17.66 -1.06 -7.18
N PRO A 150 -18.93 -0.91 -7.60
CA PRO A 150 -19.73 -2.07 -7.93
C PRO A 150 -18.94 -2.90 -8.95
N LYS A 151 -18.84 -4.22 -8.70
CA LYS A 151 -18.20 -5.14 -9.65
C LYS A 151 -18.88 -4.92 -10.99
N ARG A 152 -18.24 -4.19 -11.86
CA ARG A 152 -18.69 -4.05 -13.24
C ARG A 152 -18.46 -5.41 -13.90
N GLY A 153 -19.45 -6.31 -13.70
CA GLY A 153 -19.65 -7.34 -14.69
C GLY A 153 -19.80 -6.57 -16.00
N ALA A 154 -18.96 -6.87 -16.97
CA ALA A 154 -19.13 -6.32 -18.31
C ALA A 154 -20.48 -6.78 -18.83
N VAL A 155 -21.54 -6.04 -18.53
CA VAL A 155 -22.75 -6.06 -19.32
C VAL A 155 -22.35 -5.32 -20.59
N PHE A 156 -21.72 -6.05 -21.51
CA PHE A 156 -21.73 -5.67 -22.90
C PHE A 156 -23.20 -5.71 -23.35
N SER A 157 -23.88 -4.59 -23.16
CA SER A 157 -25.13 -4.34 -23.89
C SER A 157 -24.76 -4.39 -25.37
N ARG A 158 -25.19 -5.46 -26.03
CA ARG A 158 -25.06 -5.63 -27.50
C ARG A 158 -25.89 -4.65 -28.30
N ASP A 159 -26.52 -3.68 -27.67
CA ASP A 159 -27.44 -2.73 -28.28
C ASP A 159 -26.82 -1.34 -28.46
N LEU A 160 -25.65 -1.28 -29.06
CA LEU A 160 -25.19 -0.06 -29.67
C LEU A 160 -25.81 0.06 -31.04
N PRO A 161 -26.60 1.11 -31.35
CA PRO A 161 -27.16 1.29 -32.68
C PRO A 161 -26.01 1.43 -33.68
N ARG A 162 -25.99 0.52 -34.66
CA ARG A 162 -25.09 0.65 -35.82
C ARG A 162 -25.60 1.83 -36.65
N LYS A 163 -24.76 2.85 -36.82
CA LYS A 163 -24.93 3.86 -37.86
C LYS A 163 -24.46 3.30 -39.17
#